data_a45917546f5cddc22c8c51248c7bbc48
#
_entry.id   a45917546f5cddc22c8c51248c7bbc48
#
_cell.length_a   1.000
_cell.length_b   1.000
_cell.length_c   1.000
_cell.angle_alpha   90.00
_cell.angle_beta   90.00
_cell.angle_gamma   90.00
#
_symmetry.space_group_name_H-M   'P 1'
#
loop_
_entity.id
_entity.type
_entity.pdbx_description
1 polymer ?
#
loop_
_entity_poly.entity_id
_entity_poly.type
_entity_poly.pdbx_seq_one_letter_code
_entity_poly.pdbx_strand_id
1 'polypeptide(L)'
;MNCTIQEVRRFLFQNGLKNVKMIINGEVSFDEIMEFTLRWGKSYKPALILVNKPRLNGMLHASTFERIALNVPWMEISDERNNGLEKVRAAIFKQLSIIRVYTREPGEKAPIGPPFTLKKGSKISDLAGFIHSEVLKKFKYAKIWGPSSKYPGEKVGLNHELLDKDLVEIHT
;
A
#
# COMPACT_ATOMS: atom_id res chain seq x y z
N MET A 1 30.61 -6.49 -20.50
CA MET A 1 30.14 -5.12 -20.25
C MET A 1 29.99 -4.42 -21.60
N ASN A 2 28.77 -4.15 -22.06
CA ASN A 2 28.55 -3.56 -23.40
C ASN A 2 28.48 -2.03 -23.38
N CYS A 3 29.05 -1.38 -22.34
CA CYS A 3 29.07 0.07 -22.22
C CYS A 3 30.35 0.54 -21.50
N THR A 4 30.74 1.77 -21.76
CA THR A 4 31.90 2.41 -21.14
C THR A 4 31.52 3.08 -19.82
N ILE A 5 32.47 3.22 -18.91
CA ILE A 5 32.28 3.96 -17.64
C ILE A 5 31.83 5.42 -17.90
N GLN A 6 32.28 6.02 -18.99
CA GLN A 6 31.93 7.38 -19.38
C GLN A 6 30.44 7.50 -19.77
N GLU A 7 29.90 6.51 -20.47
CA GLU A 7 28.48 6.47 -20.84
C GLU A 7 27.59 6.32 -19.61
N VAL A 8 27.95 5.44 -18.69
CA VAL A 8 27.25 5.26 -17.42
C VAL A 8 27.29 6.56 -16.61
N ARG A 9 28.44 7.19 -16.46
CA ARG A 9 28.59 8.45 -15.72
C ARG A 9 27.73 9.56 -16.33
N ARG A 10 27.72 9.68 -17.66
CA ARG A 10 26.93 10.68 -18.40
C ARG A 10 25.44 10.45 -18.17
N PHE A 11 24.99 9.20 -18.24
CA PHE A 11 23.61 8.83 -18.00
C PHE A 11 23.16 9.13 -16.57
N LEU A 12 23.96 8.78 -15.55
CA LEU A 12 23.69 9.08 -14.14
C LEU A 12 23.57 10.59 -13.92
N PHE A 13 24.49 11.37 -14.49
CA PHE A 13 24.48 12.82 -14.38
C PHE A 13 23.24 13.45 -15.01
N GLN A 14 22.82 12.99 -16.20
CA GLN A 14 21.61 13.44 -16.88
C GLN A 14 20.33 13.15 -16.09
N ASN A 15 20.34 12.08 -15.28
CA ASN A 15 19.22 11.73 -14.39
C ASN A 15 19.32 12.33 -12.98
N GLY A 16 20.17 13.35 -12.79
CA GLY A 16 20.27 14.10 -11.54
C GLY A 16 21.17 13.45 -10.47
N LEU A 17 21.78 12.32 -10.76
CA LEU A 17 22.64 11.58 -9.85
C LEU A 17 24.10 12.03 -9.98
N LYS A 18 24.42 13.16 -9.32
CA LYS A 18 25.74 13.83 -9.47
C LYS A 18 26.83 13.25 -8.58
N ASN A 19 26.49 12.83 -7.36
CA ASN A 19 27.43 12.34 -6.34
C ASN A 19 27.03 10.93 -5.89
N VAL A 20 27.20 9.95 -6.77
CA VAL A 20 26.82 8.56 -6.52
C VAL A 20 28.05 7.67 -6.62
N LYS A 21 28.19 6.74 -5.67
CA LYS A 21 29.10 5.62 -5.75
C LYS A 21 28.29 4.40 -6.15
N MET A 22 28.53 3.87 -7.36
CA MET A 22 27.91 2.63 -7.82
C MET A 22 28.94 1.51 -7.70
N ILE A 23 28.56 0.42 -7.04
CA ILE A 23 29.34 -0.80 -6.91
C ILE A 23 28.60 -1.88 -7.67
N ILE A 24 29.23 -2.45 -8.69
CA ILE A 24 28.67 -3.51 -9.53
C ILE A 24 29.40 -4.81 -9.17
N ASN A 25 28.66 -5.80 -8.70
CA ASN A 25 29.19 -7.14 -8.41
C ASN A 25 28.66 -8.10 -9.49
N GLY A 26 29.50 -8.44 -10.46
CA GLY A 26 29.17 -9.33 -11.57
C GLY A 26 29.07 -8.63 -12.92
N GLU A 27 28.55 -9.36 -13.91
CA GLU A 27 28.30 -8.81 -15.25
C GLU A 27 26.93 -8.12 -15.27
N VAL A 28 26.90 -6.87 -15.70
CA VAL A 28 25.68 -6.05 -15.80
C VAL A 28 25.64 -5.37 -17.16
N SER A 29 24.49 -5.38 -17.81
CA SER A 29 24.24 -4.68 -19.05
C SER A 29 23.93 -3.19 -18.81
N PHE A 30 24.09 -2.37 -19.85
CA PHE A 30 23.71 -0.95 -19.75
C PHE A 30 22.21 -0.75 -19.50
N ASP A 31 21.38 -1.60 -20.09
CA ASP A 31 19.92 -1.57 -19.89
C ASP A 31 19.52 -1.82 -18.44
N GLU A 32 20.19 -2.77 -17.76
CA GLU A 32 19.98 -3.02 -16.32
C GLU A 32 20.40 -1.82 -15.46
N ILE A 33 21.50 -1.16 -15.81
CA ILE A 33 21.92 0.10 -15.13
C ILE A 33 20.88 1.21 -15.35
N MET A 34 20.37 1.35 -16.58
CA MET A 34 19.30 2.31 -16.89
C MET A 34 18.03 2.02 -16.08
N GLU A 35 17.55 0.80 -16.10
CA GLU A 35 16.34 0.41 -15.39
C GLU A 35 16.48 0.65 -13.88
N PHE A 36 17.60 0.23 -13.28
CA PHE A 36 17.91 0.47 -11.89
C PHE A 36 17.94 1.97 -11.57
N THR A 37 18.63 2.77 -12.40
CA THR A 37 18.76 4.22 -12.21
C THR A 37 17.43 4.94 -12.33
N LEU A 38 16.58 4.56 -13.28
CA LEU A 38 15.25 5.14 -13.47
C LEU A 38 14.29 4.82 -12.31
N ARG A 39 14.52 3.70 -11.61
CA ARG A 39 13.78 3.31 -10.40
C ARG A 39 14.37 3.91 -9.13
N TRP A 40 15.63 4.33 -9.15
CA TRP A 40 16.34 4.86 -7.99
C TRP A 40 15.65 6.11 -7.42
N GLY A 41 15.38 6.08 -6.12
CA GLY A 41 14.73 7.21 -5.45
C GLY A 41 13.26 7.42 -5.79
N LYS A 42 12.67 6.61 -6.70
CA LYS A 42 11.24 6.66 -7.01
C LYS A 42 10.49 5.75 -6.07
N SER A 43 9.55 6.32 -5.34
CA SER A 43 8.58 5.55 -4.56
C SER A 43 7.32 5.36 -5.39
N TYR A 44 6.89 4.11 -5.58
CA TYR A 44 5.58 3.86 -6.17
C TYR A 44 4.48 4.40 -5.24
N LYS A 45 3.67 5.27 -5.78
CA LYS A 45 2.46 5.75 -5.09
C LYS A 45 1.25 5.38 -5.92
N PRO A 46 0.25 4.70 -5.33
CA PRO A 46 -0.99 4.43 -6.03
C PRO A 46 -1.64 5.76 -6.43
N ALA A 47 -2.15 5.82 -7.66
CA ALA A 47 -2.82 7.00 -8.20
C ALA A 47 -4.23 6.63 -8.66
N LEU A 48 -5.17 7.56 -8.51
CA LEU A 48 -6.53 7.48 -9.00
C LEU A 48 -6.88 8.79 -9.70
N ILE A 49 -7.32 8.72 -10.95
CA ILE A 49 -7.76 9.89 -11.70
C ILE A 49 -9.25 10.10 -11.46
N LEU A 50 -9.62 11.27 -10.98
CA LEU A 50 -11.02 11.68 -10.79
C LEU A 50 -11.40 12.69 -11.85
N VAL A 51 -12.40 12.35 -12.66
CA VAL A 51 -12.94 13.23 -13.70
C VAL A 51 -14.19 13.91 -13.14
N ASN A 52 -14.07 15.22 -12.88
CA ASN A 52 -15.19 16.00 -12.35
C ASN A 52 -16.01 16.62 -13.50
N LYS A 53 -17.33 16.62 -13.35
CA LYS A 53 -18.28 17.23 -14.29
C LYS A 53 -18.09 16.79 -15.76
N PRO A 54 -18.09 15.50 -16.07
CA PRO A 54 -17.79 15.00 -17.41
C PRO A 54 -18.79 15.46 -18.49
N ARG A 55 -19.96 15.94 -18.10
CA ARG A 55 -21.05 16.32 -19.02
C ARG A 55 -21.06 17.78 -19.43
N LEU A 56 -20.26 18.67 -18.82
CA LEU A 56 -20.35 20.10 -19.07
C LEU A 56 -19.78 20.57 -20.41
N ASN A 57 -18.92 19.78 -21.07
CA ASN A 57 -18.26 20.21 -22.31
C ASN A 57 -18.25 19.21 -23.45
N GLY A 58 -19.03 18.14 -23.42
CA GLY A 58 -19.23 17.24 -24.57
C GLY A 58 -18.00 16.61 -25.21
N MET A 59 -16.79 16.79 -24.67
CA MET A 59 -15.55 16.59 -25.43
C MET A 59 -14.66 15.43 -24.98
N LEU A 60 -14.93 14.78 -23.87
CA LEU A 60 -14.06 13.67 -23.45
C LEU A 60 -14.87 12.39 -23.33
N HIS A 61 -14.86 11.58 -24.39
CA HIS A 61 -15.37 10.23 -24.36
C HIS A 61 -14.52 9.33 -23.45
N ALA A 62 -15.13 8.35 -22.79
CA ALA A 62 -14.43 7.35 -21.96
C ALA A 62 -13.20 6.76 -22.68
N SER A 63 -13.30 6.51 -23.99
CA SER A 63 -12.20 6.03 -24.82
C SER A 63 -10.99 6.97 -24.89
N THR A 64 -11.18 8.26 -24.73
CA THR A 64 -10.08 9.24 -24.69
C THR A 64 -9.35 9.17 -23.35
N PHE A 65 -10.10 8.98 -22.24
CA PHE A 65 -9.51 8.78 -20.92
C PHE A 65 -8.72 7.48 -20.82
N GLU A 66 -9.22 6.39 -21.37
CA GLU A 66 -8.50 5.12 -21.42
C GLU A 66 -7.14 5.25 -22.12
N ARG A 67 -7.04 6.07 -23.16
CA ARG A 67 -5.78 6.34 -23.88
C ARG A 67 -4.82 7.24 -23.07
N ILE A 68 -5.34 8.19 -22.30
CA ILE A 68 -4.54 9.15 -21.53
C ILE A 68 -4.12 8.56 -20.17
N ALA A 69 -4.97 7.75 -19.56
CA ALA A 69 -4.78 7.25 -18.21
C ALA A 69 -3.61 6.26 -18.06
N LEU A 70 -2.99 5.78 -19.16
CA LEU A 70 -1.77 4.94 -19.14
C LEU A 70 -1.84 3.82 -18.08
N ASN A 71 -2.95 3.09 -18.01
CA ASN A 71 -3.22 2.06 -16.99
C ASN A 71 -3.43 2.57 -15.55
N VAL A 72 -3.58 3.88 -15.33
CA VAL A 72 -3.99 4.42 -14.03
C VAL A 72 -5.51 4.29 -13.90
N PRO A 73 -6.02 3.73 -12.78
CA PRO A 73 -7.46 3.67 -12.56
C PRO A 73 -8.09 5.05 -12.58
N TRP A 74 -9.25 5.17 -13.20
CA TRP A 74 -9.98 6.42 -13.25
C TRP A 74 -11.47 6.22 -12.98
N MET A 75 -12.14 7.28 -12.54
CA MET A 75 -13.58 7.27 -12.34
C MET A 75 -14.17 8.67 -12.49
N GLU A 76 -15.42 8.72 -12.94
CA GLU A 76 -16.20 9.96 -13.00
C GLU A 76 -16.80 10.28 -11.63
N ILE A 77 -16.77 11.56 -11.27
CA ILE A 77 -17.45 12.09 -10.10
C ILE A 77 -18.42 13.20 -10.52
N SER A 78 -19.59 13.25 -9.90
CA SER A 78 -20.56 14.32 -10.07
C SER A 78 -21.02 14.81 -8.70
N ASP A 79 -20.91 16.10 -8.47
CA ASP A 79 -21.24 16.75 -7.20
C ASP A 79 -22.76 16.81 -6.95
N GLU A 80 -23.57 16.72 -8.02
CA GLU A 80 -25.01 16.97 -7.97
C GLU A 80 -25.82 15.92 -7.19
N ARG A 81 -25.26 14.77 -6.82
CA ARG A 81 -26.01 13.67 -6.20
C ARG A 81 -25.36 12.98 -5.00
N ASN A 82 -24.27 13.49 -4.43
CA ASN A 82 -23.54 12.85 -3.31
C ASN A 82 -23.13 11.36 -3.52
N ASN A 83 -23.56 10.73 -4.61
CA ASN A 83 -23.34 9.32 -4.90
C ASN A 83 -21.92 8.98 -5.39
N GLY A 84 -21.12 9.98 -5.75
CA GLY A 84 -19.74 9.79 -6.22
C GLY A 84 -18.74 9.59 -5.08
N LEU A 85 -18.92 10.28 -3.95
CA LEU A 85 -17.93 10.32 -2.88
C LEU A 85 -17.70 8.97 -2.20
N GLU A 86 -18.76 8.20 -1.97
CA GLU A 86 -18.61 6.86 -1.37
C GLU A 86 -17.85 5.89 -2.29
N LYS A 87 -18.08 5.98 -3.60
CA LYS A 87 -17.34 5.20 -4.59
C LYS A 87 -15.87 5.62 -4.63
N VAL A 88 -15.58 6.92 -4.52
CA VAL A 88 -14.21 7.45 -4.44
C VAL A 88 -13.51 6.94 -3.18
N ARG A 89 -14.16 7.01 -2.01
CA ARG A 89 -13.60 6.48 -0.76
C ARG A 89 -13.27 4.99 -0.87
N ALA A 90 -14.17 4.20 -1.42
CA ALA A 90 -13.95 2.77 -1.64
C ALA A 90 -12.78 2.50 -2.61
N ALA A 91 -12.69 3.28 -3.70
CA ALA A 91 -11.61 3.17 -4.67
C ALA A 91 -10.25 3.56 -4.06
N ILE A 92 -10.18 4.65 -3.30
CA ILE A 92 -8.98 5.07 -2.58
C ILE A 92 -8.54 3.98 -1.61
N PHE A 93 -9.46 3.47 -0.78
CA PHE A 93 -9.17 2.41 0.18
C PHE A 93 -8.60 1.17 -0.51
N LYS A 94 -9.19 0.75 -1.63
CA LYS A 94 -8.71 -0.37 -2.45
C LYS A 94 -7.29 -0.11 -3.00
N GLN A 95 -7.02 1.10 -3.48
CA GLN A 95 -5.72 1.49 -4.04
C GLN A 95 -4.62 1.54 -2.98
N LEU A 96 -4.94 1.98 -1.77
CA LEU A 96 -3.98 2.04 -0.68
C LEU A 96 -3.56 0.64 -0.19
N SER A 97 -4.33 -0.40 -0.52
CA SER A 97 -4.06 -1.78 -0.07
C SER A 97 -3.84 -1.86 1.44
N ILE A 98 -4.71 -1.21 2.20
CA ILE A 98 -4.69 -1.18 3.66
C ILE A 98 -5.85 -1.98 4.25
N ILE A 99 -5.68 -2.39 5.50
CA ILE A 99 -6.69 -3.06 6.32
C ILE A 99 -6.87 -2.29 7.63
N ARG A 100 -8.07 -2.36 8.19
CA ARG A 100 -8.42 -1.83 9.51
C ARG A 100 -8.53 -2.98 10.48
N VAL A 101 -7.76 -2.93 11.54
CA VAL A 101 -7.75 -3.94 12.58
C VAL A 101 -8.12 -3.28 13.90
N TYR A 102 -9.12 -3.82 14.57
CA TYR A 102 -9.55 -3.37 15.88
C TYR A 102 -8.85 -4.17 16.98
N THR A 103 -8.61 -3.55 18.10
CA THR A 103 -8.05 -4.23 19.27
C THR A 103 -9.00 -4.13 20.45
N ARG A 104 -8.95 -5.09 21.36
CA ARG A 104 -9.62 -5.02 22.65
C ARG A 104 -8.73 -5.57 23.75
N GLU A 105 -8.98 -5.16 24.98
CA GLU A 105 -8.33 -5.75 26.15
C GLU A 105 -8.90 -7.13 26.47
N PRO A 106 -8.09 -8.01 27.09
CA PRO A 106 -8.56 -9.31 27.56
C PRO A 106 -9.77 -9.18 28.50
N GLY A 107 -10.88 -9.83 28.11
CA GLY A 107 -12.13 -9.80 28.89
C GLY A 107 -13.13 -8.71 28.48
N GLU A 108 -12.73 -7.73 27.69
CA GLU A 108 -13.64 -6.70 27.18
C GLU A 108 -14.42 -7.21 25.95
N LYS A 109 -15.65 -6.69 25.78
CA LYS A 109 -16.49 -7.05 24.61
C LYS A 109 -16.35 -6.05 23.47
N ALA A 110 -16.04 -4.80 23.76
CA ALA A 110 -15.97 -3.72 22.80
C ALA A 110 -14.52 -3.45 22.34
N PRO A 111 -14.33 -2.96 21.10
CA PRO A 111 -13.02 -2.46 20.66
C PRO A 111 -12.59 -1.24 21.48
N ILE A 112 -11.28 -1.08 21.67
CA ILE A 112 -10.69 0.10 22.29
C ILE A 112 -10.27 1.08 21.21
N GLY A 113 -10.93 2.23 21.16
CA GLY A 113 -10.55 3.33 20.28
C GLY A 113 -10.71 3.06 18.77
N PRO A 114 -10.06 3.89 17.94
CA PRO A 114 -10.09 3.76 16.50
C PRO A 114 -9.29 2.54 16.02
N PRO A 115 -9.60 2.00 14.82
CA PRO A 115 -8.86 0.87 14.27
C PRO A 115 -7.41 1.24 13.91
N PHE A 116 -6.52 0.30 14.08
CA PHE A 116 -5.18 0.38 13.52
C PHE A 116 -5.25 0.19 11.99
N THR A 117 -4.54 1.05 11.26
CA THR A 117 -4.42 0.93 9.81
C THR A 117 -3.10 0.26 9.48
N LEU A 118 -3.18 -0.94 8.90
CA LEU A 118 -2.03 -1.73 8.50
C LEU A 118 -2.03 -1.98 6.99
N LYS A 119 -0.93 -2.43 6.44
CA LYS A 119 -0.88 -2.88 5.04
C LYS A 119 -1.59 -4.22 4.89
N LYS A 120 -2.22 -4.45 3.75
CA LYS A 120 -2.75 -5.77 3.39
C LYS A 120 -1.63 -6.81 3.42
N GLY A 121 -1.90 -7.98 4.02
CA GLY A 121 -0.88 -9.01 4.26
C GLY A 121 -0.10 -8.84 5.57
N SER A 122 -0.41 -7.82 6.38
CA SER A 122 0.18 -7.69 7.71
C SER A 122 -0.27 -8.82 8.63
N LYS A 123 0.62 -9.16 9.58
CA LYS A 123 0.43 -10.25 10.53
C LYS A 123 0.20 -9.71 11.94
N ILE A 124 -0.13 -10.61 12.86
CA ILE A 124 -0.21 -10.30 14.31
C ILE A 124 1.10 -9.70 14.83
N SER A 125 2.27 -10.17 14.33
CA SER A 125 3.57 -9.61 14.68
C SER A 125 3.67 -8.11 14.36
N ASP A 126 3.15 -7.69 13.21
CA ASP A 126 3.19 -6.30 12.78
C ASP A 126 2.28 -5.44 13.66
N LEU A 127 1.07 -5.92 13.97
CA LEU A 127 0.15 -5.27 14.89
C LEU A 127 0.75 -5.13 16.28
N ALA A 128 1.31 -6.21 16.84
CA ALA A 128 1.92 -6.20 18.16
C ALA A 128 3.10 -5.22 18.24
N GLY A 129 3.96 -5.21 17.21
CA GLY A 129 5.07 -4.26 17.09
C GLY A 129 4.62 -2.82 16.93
N PHE A 130 3.50 -2.58 16.25
CA PHE A 130 2.91 -1.26 16.04
C PHE A 130 2.31 -0.69 17.34
N ILE A 131 1.71 -1.55 18.18
CA ILE A 131 1.19 -1.16 19.49
C ILE A 131 2.35 -0.81 20.43
N HIS A 132 3.25 -1.75 20.67
CA HIS A 132 4.46 -1.53 21.47
C HIS A 132 5.44 -2.69 21.32
N SER A 133 6.74 -2.40 21.30
CA SER A 133 7.79 -3.43 21.18
C SER A 133 7.78 -4.45 22.33
N GLU A 134 7.35 -4.06 23.53
CA GLU A 134 7.23 -4.98 24.66
C GLU A 134 6.07 -5.98 24.51
N VAL A 135 4.97 -5.56 23.87
CA VAL A 135 3.84 -6.45 23.57
C VAL A 135 4.31 -7.58 22.67
N LEU A 136 5.13 -7.26 21.66
CA LEU A 136 5.73 -8.24 20.77
C LEU A 136 6.67 -9.21 21.53
N LYS A 137 7.50 -8.69 22.45
CA LYS A 137 8.47 -9.50 23.21
C LYS A 137 7.78 -10.44 24.21
N LYS A 138 6.69 -10.00 24.85
CA LYS A 138 5.94 -10.76 25.86
C LYS A 138 4.77 -11.56 25.27
N PHE A 139 4.61 -11.55 23.95
CA PHE A 139 3.50 -12.20 23.26
C PHE A 139 3.42 -13.70 23.58
N LYS A 140 2.24 -14.15 23.98
CA LYS A 140 1.92 -15.57 24.18
C LYS A 140 1.02 -16.10 23.08
N TYR A 141 -0.11 -15.47 22.85
CA TYR A 141 -1.07 -15.76 21.79
C TYR A 141 -1.99 -14.57 21.58
N ALA A 142 -2.72 -14.57 20.46
CA ALA A 142 -3.82 -13.65 20.24
C ALA A 142 -5.13 -14.44 20.03
N LYS A 143 -6.26 -13.82 20.36
CA LYS A 143 -7.58 -14.30 19.94
C LYS A 143 -8.12 -13.37 18.88
N ILE A 144 -8.76 -13.93 17.85
CA ILE A 144 -9.30 -13.20 16.71
C ILE A 144 -10.79 -13.45 16.56
N TRP A 145 -11.50 -12.37 16.20
CA TRP A 145 -12.88 -12.35 15.74
C TRP A 145 -12.91 -11.56 14.45
N GLY A 146 -13.36 -12.17 13.36
CA GLY A 146 -13.44 -11.48 12.08
C GLY A 146 -13.19 -12.38 10.89
N PRO A 147 -12.97 -11.79 9.72
CA PRO A 147 -12.84 -12.53 8.46
C PRO A 147 -11.63 -13.46 8.38
N SER A 148 -10.55 -13.21 9.14
CA SER A 148 -9.37 -14.08 9.14
C SER A 148 -9.49 -15.29 10.06
N SER A 149 -10.44 -15.29 11.00
CA SER A 149 -10.64 -16.39 11.94
C SER A 149 -11.55 -17.47 11.37
N LYS A 150 -11.24 -18.73 11.67
CA LYS A 150 -12.09 -19.89 11.34
C LYS A 150 -13.35 -19.96 12.20
N TYR A 151 -13.24 -19.50 13.43
CA TYR A 151 -14.34 -19.41 14.40
C TYR A 151 -14.09 -18.24 15.37
N PRO A 152 -15.15 -17.68 15.95
CA PRO A 152 -15.01 -16.55 16.88
C PRO A 152 -14.11 -16.87 18.07
N GLY A 153 -13.08 -16.05 18.31
CA GLY A 153 -12.14 -16.26 19.41
C GLY A 153 -11.06 -17.30 19.15
N GLU A 154 -10.77 -17.59 17.87
CA GLU A 154 -9.67 -18.48 17.49
C GLU A 154 -8.34 -17.99 18.09
N LYS A 155 -7.61 -18.90 18.72
CA LYS A 155 -6.25 -18.64 19.21
C LYS A 155 -5.24 -18.76 18.08
N VAL A 156 -4.45 -17.73 17.88
CA VAL A 156 -3.47 -17.64 16.80
C VAL A 156 -2.12 -17.16 17.29
N GLY A 157 -1.08 -17.46 16.53
CA GLY A 157 0.30 -17.00 16.77
C GLY A 157 0.66 -15.74 15.98
N LEU A 158 1.90 -15.28 16.16
CA LEU A 158 2.47 -14.08 15.50
C LEU A 158 2.38 -14.09 13.98
N ASN A 159 2.45 -15.26 13.34
CA ASN A 159 2.47 -15.41 11.89
C ASN A 159 1.10 -15.38 11.21
N HIS A 160 0.01 -15.27 11.99
CA HIS A 160 -1.34 -15.23 11.43
C HIS A 160 -1.55 -13.93 10.65
N GLU A 161 -2.02 -14.04 9.41
CA GLU A 161 -2.32 -12.90 8.53
C GLU A 161 -3.67 -12.28 8.91
N LEU A 162 -3.68 -10.95 8.98
CA LEU A 162 -4.85 -10.16 9.35
C LEU A 162 -5.64 -9.72 8.11
N LEU A 163 -6.96 -9.69 8.26
CA LEU A 163 -7.88 -9.17 7.25
C LEU A 163 -8.61 -7.91 7.74
N ASP A 164 -9.22 -7.17 6.79
CA ASP A 164 -9.94 -5.94 7.11
C ASP A 164 -11.13 -6.22 8.02
N LYS A 165 -11.25 -5.46 9.10
CA LYS A 165 -12.25 -5.55 10.17
C LYS A 165 -12.04 -6.70 11.16
N ASP A 166 -10.87 -7.30 11.22
CA ASP A 166 -10.55 -8.20 12.33
C ASP A 166 -10.54 -7.44 13.66
N LEU A 167 -11.02 -8.12 14.70
CA LEU A 167 -10.90 -7.71 16.09
C LEU A 167 -9.92 -8.64 16.80
N VAL A 168 -8.89 -8.09 17.39
CA VAL A 168 -7.77 -8.83 17.97
C VAL A 168 -7.64 -8.55 19.45
N GLU A 169 -7.48 -9.60 20.23
CA GLU A 169 -7.18 -9.57 21.68
C GLU A 169 -5.81 -10.20 21.89
N ILE A 170 -4.82 -9.39 22.28
CA ILE A 170 -3.44 -9.86 22.47
C ILE A 170 -3.24 -10.25 23.93
N HIS A 171 -2.66 -11.41 24.17
CA HIS A 171 -2.27 -11.93 25.48
C HIS A 171 -0.75 -11.98 25.58
N THR A 172 -0.22 -11.31 26.62
CA THR A 172 1.21 -11.20 26.93
C THR A 172 1.58 -11.91 28.22
#